data_1b3f6bb68af222c4b1fbaae6d3f8e0bf
#
_entry.id   1b3f6bb68af222c4b1fbaae6d3f8e0bf
#
_cell.length_a   1.000
_cell.length_b   1.000
_cell.length_c   1.000
_cell.angle_alpha   90.00
_cell.angle_beta   90.00
_cell.angle_gamma   90.00
#
_symmetry.space_group_name_H-M   'P 1'
#
loop_
_entity.id
_entity.type
_entity.pdbx_description
1 polymer ?
#
loop_
_entity_poly.entity_id
_entity_poly.type
_entity_poly.pdbx_seq_one_letter_code
_entity_poly.pdbx_strand_id
1 'polypeptide(L)'
;MQIAKTPLKTHISHALKICKHEFLMSRILLIIVCIIMAINLLIFINNDPHSATFFILIGIQYFAFFICSITYVLSVAISFYQGVFGKHAYLTHALPVSIESIIGAKILIYFLWFLVIFAAFIFALYAGTSGISSIQDLLVLFKKVVDFIWRLIPLFILSVLQEIVFIFMVVALVHRKKTYTLFIGILTYFGIKVLLLILFGILSNLLPDNIEENTILLLLYLYNILLLCLFYFICHRIIKYKLAL
;
A
#
# COMPACT_ATOMS: atom_id res chain seq x y z
N MET A 1 12.46 18.99 32.61
CA MET A 1 13.25 18.91 31.35
C MET A 1 12.45 19.60 30.24
N GLN A 2 12.75 20.86 29.91
CA GLN A 2 12.05 21.63 28.89
C GLN A 2 12.42 21.06 27.52
N ILE A 3 11.50 20.40 26.85
CA ILE A 3 11.66 19.99 25.43
C ILE A 3 11.61 21.28 24.62
N ALA A 4 12.75 21.75 24.16
CA ALA A 4 12.85 22.88 23.25
C ALA A 4 11.99 22.56 22.01
N LYS A 5 10.96 23.38 21.75
CA LYS A 5 10.14 23.31 20.53
C LYS A 5 11.05 23.59 19.34
N THR A 6 11.54 22.52 18.71
CA THR A 6 12.30 22.63 17.47
C THR A 6 11.41 23.27 16.39
N PRO A 7 11.91 24.23 15.61
CA PRO A 7 11.11 24.92 14.61
C PRO A 7 10.60 23.94 13.54
N LEU A 8 9.39 24.16 13.05
CA LEU A 8 8.68 23.29 12.08
C LEU A 8 9.55 22.92 10.84
N LYS A 9 10.43 23.84 10.40
CA LYS A 9 11.39 23.62 9.31
C LYS A 9 12.36 22.47 9.58
N THR A 10 12.80 22.28 10.79
CA THR A 10 13.74 21.19 11.14
C THR A 10 13.04 19.83 11.13
N HIS A 11 11.79 19.76 11.57
CA HIS A 11 10.99 18.53 11.50
C HIS A 11 10.75 18.09 10.06
N ILE A 12 10.43 19.01 9.14
CA ILE A 12 10.24 18.72 7.71
C ILE A 12 11.54 18.23 7.08
N SER A 13 12.69 18.87 7.38
CA SER A 13 13.97 18.45 6.81
C SER A 13 14.39 17.06 7.28
N HIS A 14 14.11 16.70 8.53
CA HIS A 14 14.37 15.36 9.06
C HIS A 14 13.43 14.31 8.44
N ALA A 15 12.14 14.62 8.28
CA ALA A 15 11.19 13.74 7.60
C ALA A 15 11.63 13.47 6.15
N LEU A 16 12.08 14.48 5.41
CA LEU A 16 12.59 14.33 4.03
C LEU A 16 13.85 13.45 3.97
N LYS A 17 14.76 13.55 4.94
CA LYS A 17 15.92 12.65 5.01
C LYS A 17 15.52 11.20 5.26
N ILE A 18 14.54 10.97 6.12
CA ILE A 18 13.96 9.62 6.35
C ILE A 18 13.32 9.11 5.06
N CYS A 19 12.50 9.91 4.38
CA CYS A 19 11.89 9.56 3.10
C CYS A 19 12.95 9.18 2.05
N LYS A 20 14.03 9.96 1.91
CA LYS A 20 15.13 9.64 1.00
C LYS A 20 15.78 8.29 1.32
N HIS A 21 16.05 8.03 2.58
CA HIS A 21 16.64 6.76 3.02
C HIS A 21 15.72 5.58 2.74
N GLU A 22 14.44 5.69 3.06
CA GLU A 22 13.42 4.67 2.79
C GLU A 22 13.26 4.40 1.29
N PHE A 23 13.29 5.46 0.48
CA PHE A 23 13.24 5.31 -0.99
C PHE A 23 14.44 4.53 -1.52
N LEU A 24 15.64 4.78 -1.01
CA LEU A 24 16.84 4.04 -1.40
C LEU A 24 16.80 2.57 -0.94
N MET A 25 16.19 2.28 0.20
CA MET A 25 16.00 0.92 0.70
C MET A 25 14.99 0.13 -0.12
N SER A 26 14.02 0.80 -0.73
CA SER A 26 12.99 0.19 -1.57
C SER A 26 13.39 0.00 -3.05
N ARG A 27 14.70 0.10 -3.39
CA ARG A 27 15.22 -0.07 -4.76
C ARG A 27 14.83 -1.37 -5.46
N ILE A 28 14.54 -2.44 -4.69
CA ILE A 28 14.05 -3.70 -5.23
C ILE A 28 12.71 -3.51 -5.93
N LEU A 29 11.80 -2.73 -5.35
CA LEU A 29 10.51 -2.39 -5.97
C LEU A 29 10.72 -1.65 -7.30
N LEU A 30 11.69 -0.74 -7.35
CA LEU A 30 12.01 -0.02 -8.58
C LEU A 30 12.45 -0.98 -9.70
N ILE A 31 13.33 -1.94 -9.40
CA ILE A 31 13.77 -2.94 -10.37
C ILE A 31 12.57 -3.75 -10.90
N ILE A 32 11.68 -4.20 -10.01
CA ILE A 32 10.50 -4.98 -10.40
C ILE A 32 9.55 -4.14 -11.27
N VAL A 33 9.32 -2.88 -10.91
CA VAL A 33 8.50 -1.97 -11.72
C VAL A 33 9.12 -1.75 -13.10
N CYS A 34 10.44 -1.57 -13.20
CA CYS A 34 11.13 -1.45 -14.49
C CYS A 34 10.96 -2.71 -15.36
N ILE A 35 11.02 -3.91 -14.76
CA ILE A 35 10.78 -5.17 -15.48
C ILE A 35 9.33 -5.22 -15.99
N ILE A 36 8.37 -4.87 -15.15
CA ILE A 36 6.94 -4.81 -15.53
C ILE A 36 6.74 -3.83 -16.69
N MET A 37 7.34 -2.64 -16.63
CA MET A 37 7.24 -1.65 -17.70
C MET A 37 7.90 -2.14 -19.02
N ALA A 38 9.01 -2.88 -18.95
CA ALA A 38 9.63 -3.49 -20.11
C ALA A 38 8.71 -4.55 -20.76
N ILE A 39 8.06 -5.39 -19.95
CA ILE A 39 7.08 -6.39 -20.44
C ILE A 39 5.89 -5.68 -21.09
N ASN A 40 5.38 -4.62 -20.48
CA ASN A 40 4.29 -3.80 -21.06
C ASN A 40 4.65 -3.24 -22.43
N LEU A 41 5.88 -2.78 -22.58
CA LEU A 41 6.39 -2.25 -23.87
C LEU A 41 6.47 -3.36 -24.92
N LEU A 42 6.89 -4.56 -24.53
CA LEU A 42 6.91 -5.72 -25.44
C LEU A 42 5.49 -6.14 -25.88
N ILE A 43 4.51 -6.12 -24.98
CA ILE A 43 3.10 -6.38 -25.30
C ILE A 43 2.59 -5.34 -26.29
N PHE A 44 2.90 -4.07 -26.07
CA PHE A 44 2.47 -2.98 -26.93
C PHE A 44 3.07 -3.08 -28.35
N ILE A 45 4.34 -3.51 -28.48
CA ILE A 45 4.98 -3.74 -29.79
C ILE A 45 4.41 -4.94 -30.51
N ASN A 46 4.11 -6.04 -29.79
CA ASN A 46 3.50 -7.26 -30.33
C ASN A 46 1.97 -7.15 -30.34
N ASN A 47 1.44 -6.20 -31.06
CA ASN A 47 0.01 -5.82 -31.02
C ASN A 47 -0.90 -6.76 -31.84
N ASP A 48 -0.53 -8.02 -32.04
CA ASP A 48 -1.38 -9.02 -32.69
C ASP A 48 -2.11 -9.88 -31.66
N PRO A 49 -3.41 -9.61 -31.40
CA PRO A 49 -4.19 -10.29 -30.38
C PRO A 49 -4.44 -11.79 -30.66
N HIS A 50 -4.18 -12.25 -31.88
CA HIS A 50 -4.35 -13.65 -32.28
C HIS A 50 -3.03 -14.44 -32.19
N SER A 51 -1.92 -13.80 -31.90
CA SER A 51 -0.61 -14.47 -31.77
C SER A 51 -0.48 -15.21 -30.42
N ALA A 52 0.08 -16.42 -30.46
CA ALA A 52 0.40 -17.17 -29.24
C ALA A 52 1.36 -16.39 -28.32
N THR A 53 2.28 -15.60 -28.90
CA THR A 53 3.22 -14.75 -28.19
C THR A 53 2.52 -13.68 -27.34
N PHE A 54 1.45 -13.10 -27.83
CA PHE A 54 0.64 -12.10 -27.10
C PHE A 54 0.02 -12.70 -25.83
N PHE A 55 -0.60 -13.89 -25.92
CA PHE A 55 -1.18 -14.55 -24.76
C PHE A 55 -0.12 -14.95 -23.72
N ILE A 56 1.05 -15.42 -24.18
CA ILE A 56 2.16 -15.75 -23.28
C ILE A 56 2.65 -14.49 -22.54
N LEU A 57 2.83 -13.36 -23.24
CA LEU A 57 3.26 -12.10 -22.62
C LEU A 57 2.25 -11.59 -21.60
N ILE A 58 0.94 -11.67 -21.88
CA ILE A 58 -0.10 -11.31 -20.93
C ILE A 58 -0.05 -12.21 -19.68
N GLY A 59 0.13 -13.53 -19.86
CA GLY A 59 0.29 -14.44 -18.73
C GLY A 59 1.49 -14.09 -17.86
N ILE A 60 2.65 -13.81 -18.46
CA ILE A 60 3.85 -13.35 -17.76
C ILE A 60 3.59 -12.04 -17.03
N GLN A 61 2.84 -11.13 -17.64
CA GLN A 61 2.49 -9.83 -17.05
C GLN A 61 1.65 -9.97 -15.77
N TYR A 62 0.61 -10.80 -15.77
CA TYR A 62 -0.19 -11.06 -14.57
C TYR A 62 0.65 -11.70 -13.46
N PHE A 63 1.52 -12.65 -13.84
CA PHE A 63 2.42 -13.28 -12.89
C PHE A 63 3.42 -12.27 -12.29
N ALA A 64 3.95 -11.37 -13.11
CA ALA A 64 4.86 -10.31 -12.64
C ALA A 64 4.15 -9.35 -11.66
N PHE A 65 2.89 -8.98 -11.90
CA PHE A 65 2.09 -8.18 -10.95
C PHE A 65 1.81 -8.93 -9.65
N PHE A 66 1.55 -10.21 -9.71
CA PHE A 66 1.37 -11.04 -8.51
C PHE A 66 2.64 -11.03 -7.64
N ILE A 67 3.81 -11.26 -8.25
CA ILE A 67 5.10 -11.18 -7.55
C ILE A 67 5.33 -9.77 -7.00
N CYS A 68 5.01 -8.73 -7.78
CA CYS A 68 5.15 -7.34 -7.35
C CYS A 68 4.30 -7.05 -6.11
N SER A 69 3.06 -7.52 -6.05
CA SER A 69 2.16 -7.35 -4.91
C SER A 69 2.73 -7.99 -3.64
N ILE A 70 3.23 -9.22 -3.75
CA ILE A 70 3.86 -9.91 -2.61
C ILE A 70 5.12 -9.14 -2.16
N THR A 71 5.97 -8.76 -3.11
CA THR A 71 7.21 -8.02 -2.80
C THR A 71 6.91 -6.67 -2.17
N TYR A 72 5.85 -5.99 -2.62
CA TYR A 72 5.40 -4.74 -2.02
C TYR A 72 5.02 -4.92 -0.54
N VAL A 73 4.14 -5.87 -0.22
CA VAL A 73 3.72 -6.17 1.16
C VAL A 73 4.92 -6.52 2.04
N LEU A 74 5.82 -7.37 1.55
CA LEU A 74 7.03 -7.76 2.27
C LEU A 74 7.97 -6.56 2.47
N SER A 75 8.13 -5.71 1.47
CA SER A 75 8.99 -4.51 1.57
C SER A 75 8.46 -3.53 2.61
N VAL A 76 7.14 -3.32 2.65
CA VAL A 76 6.47 -2.50 3.69
C VAL A 76 6.74 -3.07 5.07
N ALA A 77 6.55 -4.38 5.25
CA ALA A 77 6.73 -5.05 6.54
C ALA A 77 8.20 -5.04 7.01
N ILE A 78 9.13 -5.38 6.12
CA ILE A 78 10.57 -5.47 6.42
C ILE A 78 11.13 -4.08 6.75
N SER A 79 10.81 -3.07 5.95
CA SER A 79 11.27 -1.71 6.20
C SER A 79 10.74 -1.16 7.52
N PHE A 80 9.46 -1.41 7.82
CA PHE A 80 8.90 -0.99 9.10
C PHE A 80 9.59 -1.71 10.27
N TYR A 81 9.77 -3.03 10.17
CA TYR A 81 10.48 -3.81 11.17
C TYR A 81 11.90 -3.32 11.42
N GLN A 82 12.69 -3.16 10.34
CA GLN A 82 14.09 -2.75 10.43
C GLN A 82 14.25 -1.34 10.99
N GLY A 83 13.36 -0.42 10.62
CA GLY A 83 13.45 0.97 11.05
C GLY A 83 12.94 1.22 12.47
N VAL A 84 12.00 0.40 12.99
CA VAL A 84 11.40 0.62 14.31
C VAL A 84 11.94 -0.36 15.37
N PHE A 85 12.19 -1.62 14.97
CA PHE A 85 12.55 -2.69 15.91
C PHE A 85 13.88 -3.38 15.60
N GLY A 86 14.41 -3.20 14.39
CA GLY A 86 15.60 -3.90 13.90
C GLY A 86 16.91 -3.16 14.15
N LYS A 87 17.94 -3.54 13.37
CA LYS A 87 19.30 -3.01 13.51
C LYS A 87 19.41 -1.48 13.32
N HIS A 88 18.49 -0.88 12.55
CA HIS A 88 18.49 0.56 12.29
C HIS A 88 17.63 1.35 13.30
N ALA A 89 16.96 0.67 14.23
CA ALA A 89 16.10 1.32 15.22
C ALA A 89 16.87 2.33 16.08
N TYR A 90 18.13 2.04 16.44
CA TYR A 90 18.95 2.96 17.23
C TYR A 90 19.22 4.28 16.48
N LEU A 91 19.42 4.25 15.16
CA LEU A 91 19.60 5.45 14.34
C LEU A 91 18.32 6.28 14.27
N THR A 92 17.19 5.58 14.11
CA THR A 92 15.87 6.22 14.04
C THR A 92 15.49 6.87 15.36
N HIS A 93 15.84 6.25 16.50
CA HIS A 93 15.53 6.75 17.84
C HIS A 93 16.58 7.75 18.38
N ALA A 94 17.79 7.75 17.83
CA ALA A 94 18.81 8.78 18.14
C ALA A 94 18.46 10.14 17.50
N LEU A 95 17.60 10.15 16.47
CA LEU A 95 17.13 11.39 15.86
C LEU A 95 16.06 12.03 16.78
N PRO A 96 16.08 13.35 16.98
CA PRO A 96 15.06 14.07 17.76
C PRO A 96 13.77 14.24 16.94
N VAL A 97 13.19 13.11 16.50
CA VAL A 97 11.98 13.06 15.65
C VAL A 97 10.88 12.32 16.39
N SER A 98 9.64 12.82 16.28
CA SER A 98 8.49 12.15 16.89
C SER A 98 8.17 10.83 16.18
N ILE A 99 7.60 9.89 16.91
CA ILE A 99 7.17 8.57 16.37
C ILE A 99 6.17 8.76 15.24
N GLU A 100 5.28 9.75 15.39
CA GLU A 100 4.27 10.09 14.37
C GLU A 100 4.92 10.50 13.05
N SER A 101 6.02 11.27 13.10
CA SER A 101 6.75 11.69 11.90
C SER A 101 7.40 10.51 11.19
N ILE A 102 7.91 9.53 11.94
CA ILE A 102 8.52 8.32 11.38
C ILE A 102 7.46 7.46 10.68
N ILE A 103 6.33 7.22 11.36
CA ILE A 103 5.22 6.44 10.80
C ILE A 103 4.66 7.17 9.58
N GLY A 104 4.42 8.48 9.67
CA GLY A 104 3.91 9.29 8.57
C GLY A 104 4.80 9.28 7.34
N ALA A 105 6.13 9.43 7.51
CA ALA A 105 7.10 9.37 6.42
C ALA A 105 7.07 8.01 5.71
N LYS A 106 6.97 6.91 6.46
CA LYS A 106 6.88 5.56 5.91
C LYS A 106 5.56 5.35 5.15
N ILE A 107 4.42 5.77 5.71
CA ILE A 107 3.13 5.70 5.02
C ILE A 107 3.21 6.45 3.68
N LEU A 108 3.77 7.67 3.67
CA LEU A 108 3.87 8.49 2.48
C LEU A 108 4.72 7.81 1.39
N ILE A 109 5.89 7.26 1.74
CA ILE A 109 6.77 6.59 0.76
C ILE A 109 6.11 5.36 0.17
N TYR A 110 5.49 4.51 0.99
CA TYR A 110 4.84 3.30 0.48
C TYR A 110 3.56 3.61 -0.27
N PHE A 111 2.86 4.68 0.08
CA PHE A 111 1.75 5.17 -0.72
C PHE A 111 2.22 5.67 -2.11
N LEU A 112 3.33 6.40 -2.19
CA LEU A 112 3.92 6.81 -3.48
C LEU A 112 4.33 5.58 -4.32
N TRP A 113 4.97 4.58 -3.73
CA TRP A 113 5.29 3.33 -4.43
C TRP A 113 4.05 2.62 -4.96
N PHE A 114 2.99 2.60 -4.15
CA PHE A 114 1.72 2.04 -4.59
C PHE A 114 1.18 2.78 -5.82
N LEU A 115 1.23 4.12 -5.85
CA LEU A 115 0.79 4.90 -7.00
C LEU A 115 1.60 4.58 -8.26
N VAL A 116 2.91 4.39 -8.13
CA VAL A 116 3.78 3.99 -9.25
C VAL A 116 3.41 2.60 -9.79
N ILE A 117 3.22 1.62 -8.89
CA ILE A 117 2.79 0.25 -9.27
C ILE A 117 1.41 0.29 -9.92
N PHE A 118 0.49 1.07 -9.37
CA PHE A 118 -0.87 1.24 -9.91
C PHE A 118 -0.86 1.88 -11.30
N ALA A 119 -0.04 2.90 -11.52
CA ALA A 119 0.14 3.50 -12.85
C ALA A 119 0.69 2.50 -13.87
N ALA A 120 1.68 1.67 -13.45
CA ALA A 120 2.20 0.59 -14.30
C ALA A 120 1.11 -0.46 -14.62
N PHE A 121 0.22 -0.75 -13.68
CA PHE A 121 -0.91 -1.66 -13.88
C PHE A 121 -1.93 -1.10 -14.87
N ILE A 122 -2.30 0.18 -14.75
CA ILE A 122 -3.19 0.86 -15.72
C ILE A 122 -2.58 0.83 -17.13
N PHE A 123 -1.28 1.09 -17.24
CA PHE A 123 -0.59 1.02 -18.52
C PHE A 123 -0.59 -0.40 -19.10
N ALA A 124 -0.46 -1.43 -18.24
CA ALA A 124 -0.56 -2.84 -18.66
C ALA A 124 -1.94 -3.20 -19.21
N LEU A 125 -2.99 -2.76 -18.54
CA LEU A 125 -4.36 -2.95 -19.02
C LEU A 125 -4.56 -2.31 -20.39
N TYR A 126 -4.01 -1.11 -20.59
CA TYR A 126 -4.04 -0.44 -21.88
C TYR A 126 -3.29 -1.21 -22.96
N ALA A 127 -2.06 -1.65 -22.69
CA ALA A 127 -1.25 -2.39 -23.64
C ALA A 127 -1.89 -3.73 -24.04
N GLY A 128 -2.65 -4.37 -23.13
CA GLY A 128 -3.36 -5.63 -23.38
C GLY A 128 -4.69 -5.48 -24.12
N THR A 129 -5.25 -4.27 -24.21
CA THR A 129 -6.48 -4.01 -24.99
C THR A 129 -6.15 -3.71 -26.45
N SER A 130 -5.88 -4.74 -27.21
CA SER A 130 -5.45 -4.72 -28.62
C SER A 130 -6.52 -4.28 -29.62
N GLY A 131 -7.34 -3.33 -29.31
CA GLY A 131 -8.36 -2.77 -30.21
C GLY A 131 -8.34 -1.24 -30.24
N ILE A 132 -7.45 -0.63 -29.46
CA ILE A 132 -7.39 0.84 -29.34
C ILE A 132 -6.36 1.33 -30.35
N SER A 133 -6.85 1.63 -31.55
CA SER A 133 -6.03 2.08 -32.69
C SER A 133 -5.61 3.53 -32.61
N SER A 134 -6.17 4.31 -31.66
CA SER A 134 -5.89 5.73 -31.58
C SER A 134 -5.79 6.24 -30.12
N ILE A 135 -5.01 7.32 -29.93
CA ILE A 135 -4.94 8.05 -28.66
C ILE A 135 -6.33 8.58 -28.24
N GLN A 136 -7.20 8.84 -29.21
CA GLN A 136 -8.56 9.33 -28.93
C GLN A 136 -9.42 8.24 -28.27
N ASP A 137 -9.32 6.98 -28.70
CA ASP A 137 -10.05 5.85 -28.08
C ASP A 137 -9.58 5.64 -26.65
N LEU A 138 -8.27 5.81 -26.40
CA LEU A 138 -7.70 5.79 -25.05
C LEU A 138 -8.32 6.89 -24.18
N LEU A 139 -8.36 8.12 -24.67
CA LEU A 139 -8.91 9.25 -23.92
C LEU A 139 -10.39 9.05 -23.59
N VAL A 140 -11.17 8.50 -24.54
CA VAL A 140 -12.60 8.19 -24.33
C VAL A 140 -12.77 7.08 -23.28
N LEU A 141 -11.96 6.02 -23.37
CA LEU A 141 -11.97 4.93 -22.40
C LEU A 141 -11.52 5.41 -21.02
N PHE A 142 -10.45 6.21 -20.97
CA PHE A 142 -9.96 6.83 -19.75
C PHE A 142 -11.01 7.74 -19.12
N LYS A 143 -11.72 8.55 -19.91
CA LYS A 143 -12.80 9.41 -19.43
C LYS A 143 -13.97 8.58 -18.84
N LYS A 144 -14.42 7.54 -19.52
CA LYS A 144 -15.47 6.63 -18.99
C LYS A 144 -15.03 5.95 -17.69
N VAL A 145 -13.78 5.47 -17.63
CA VAL A 145 -13.21 4.85 -16.45
C VAL A 145 -13.07 5.86 -15.32
N VAL A 146 -12.63 7.09 -15.62
CA VAL A 146 -12.50 8.16 -14.62
C VAL A 146 -13.88 8.57 -14.09
N ASP A 147 -14.90 8.75 -14.95
CA ASP A 147 -16.25 9.13 -14.53
C ASP A 147 -16.88 8.06 -13.62
N PHE A 148 -16.64 6.78 -13.89
CA PHE A 148 -17.09 5.68 -13.05
C PHE A 148 -16.27 5.57 -11.74
N ILE A 149 -14.94 5.70 -11.83
CA ILE A 149 -14.03 5.50 -10.70
C ILE A 149 -13.94 6.76 -9.83
N TRP A 150 -14.28 7.95 -10.33
CA TRP A 150 -14.13 9.21 -9.59
C TRP A 150 -14.75 9.15 -8.18
N ARG A 151 -15.90 8.52 -8.05
CA ARG A 151 -16.57 8.32 -6.76
C ARG A 151 -15.86 7.28 -5.88
N LEU A 152 -15.15 6.34 -6.48
CA LEU A 152 -14.45 5.24 -5.80
C LEU A 152 -12.98 5.56 -5.50
N ILE A 153 -12.37 6.57 -6.20
CA ILE A 153 -10.97 6.95 -5.98
C ILE A 153 -10.66 7.27 -4.52
N PRO A 154 -11.44 8.09 -3.81
CA PRO A 154 -11.13 8.39 -2.41
C PRO A 154 -11.23 7.14 -1.53
N LEU A 155 -12.21 6.26 -1.79
CA LEU A 155 -12.34 4.98 -1.07
C LEU A 155 -11.13 4.09 -1.32
N PHE A 156 -10.66 4.03 -2.56
CA PHE A 156 -9.50 3.26 -2.95
C PHE A 156 -8.21 3.79 -2.28
N ILE A 157 -7.99 5.11 -2.29
CA ILE A 157 -6.89 5.74 -1.58
C ILE A 157 -6.94 5.40 -0.10
N LEU A 158 -8.11 5.51 0.51
CA LEU A 158 -8.32 5.21 1.92
C LEU A 158 -8.03 3.74 2.24
N SER A 159 -8.47 2.81 1.40
CA SER A 159 -8.21 1.38 1.57
C SER A 159 -6.72 1.04 1.47
N VAL A 160 -5.98 1.71 0.59
CA VAL A 160 -4.52 1.54 0.46
C VAL A 160 -3.80 2.06 1.70
N LEU A 161 -4.17 3.25 2.19
CA LEU A 161 -3.61 3.79 3.42
C LEU A 161 -3.89 2.87 4.61
N GLN A 162 -5.13 2.35 4.70
CA GLN A 162 -5.52 1.37 5.71
C GLN A 162 -4.67 0.10 5.63
N GLU A 163 -4.40 -0.41 4.43
CA GLU A 163 -3.57 -1.60 4.24
C GLU A 163 -2.13 -1.40 4.72
N ILE A 164 -1.51 -0.27 4.40
CA ILE A 164 -0.17 0.06 4.88
C ILE A 164 -0.13 0.10 6.41
N VAL A 165 -1.08 0.80 7.04
CA VAL A 165 -1.16 0.92 8.49
C VAL A 165 -1.47 -0.43 9.14
N PHE A 166 -2.30 -1.26 8.50
CA PHE A 166 -2.58 -2.62 8.94
C PHE A 166 -1.31 -3.49 8.97
N ILE A 167 -0.48 -3.44 7.92
CA ILE A 167 0.81 -4.15 7.91
C ILE A 167 1.70 -3.68 9.06
N PHE A 168 1.77 -2.35 9.32
CA PHE A 168 2.55 -1.82 10.44
C PHE A 168 2.04 -2.34 11.79
N MET A 169 0.72 -2.39 11.99
CA MET A 169 0.11 -2.94 13.20
C MET A 169 0.47 -4.42 13.38
N VAL A 170 0.37 -5.23 12.33
CA VAL A 170 0.71 -6.66 12.38
C VAL A 170 2.17 -6.86 12.76
N VAL A 171 3.08 -6.12 12.14
CA VAL A 171 4.52 -6.17 12.47
C VAL A 171 4.78 -5.79 13.92
N ALA A 172 4.11 -4.74 14.41
CA ALA A 172 4.24 -4.29 15.79
C ALA A 172 3.74 -5.35 16.80
N LEU A 173 2.61 -6.00 16.51
CA LEU A 173 2.04 -7.07 17.34
C LEU A 173 2.96 -8.30 17.42
N VAL A 174 3.49 -8.72 16.28
CA VAL A 174 4.30 -9.95 16.17
C VAL A 174 5.67 -9.79 16.78
N HIS A 175 6.26 -8.59 16.71
CA HIS A 175 7.56 -8.33 17.31
C HIS A 175 7.60 -8.57 18.83
N ARG A 176 6.48 -8.65 19.50
CA ARG A 176 6.41 -9.02 20.93
C ARG A 176 6.93 -10.44 21.20
N LYS A 177 6.89 -11.35 20.20
CA LYS A 177 7.38 -12.73 20.31
C LYS A 177 8.73 -12.86 19.60
N LYS A 178 9.81 -13.16 20.33
CA LYS A 178 11.20 -13.19 19.82
C LYS A 178 11.50 -14.33 18.83
N THR A 179 10.63 -15.34 18.70
CA THR A 179 10.84 -16.53 17.89
C THR A 179 9.86 -16.58 16.71
N TYR A 180 10.33 -16.95 15.52
CA TYR A 180 9.54 -17.17 14.28
C TYR A 180 8.73 -15.96 13.80
N THR A 181 9.31 -14.77 13.86
CA THR A 181 8.61 -13.50 13.58
C THR A 181 7.93 -13.44 12.21
N LEU A 182 8.54 -14.00 11.16
CA LEU A 182 8.02 -13.90 9.81
C LEU A 182 6.79 -14.81 9.61
N PHE A 183 6.86 -16.08 10.01
CA PHE A 183 5.76 -17.02 9.88
C PHE A 183 4.54 -16.60 10.73
N ILE A 184 4.79 -16.20 11.97
CA ILE A 184 3.74 -15.68 12.86
C ILE A 184 3.13 -14.41 12.28
N GLY A 185 3.95 -13.56 11.63
CA GLY A 185 3.49 -12.35 10.94
C GLY A 185 2.50 -12.65 9.83
N ILE A 186 2.85 -13.59 8.96
CA ILE A 186 1.98 -14.02 7.86
C ILE A 186 0.67 -14.61 8.41
N LEU A 187 0.77 -15.51 9.40
CA LEU A 187 -0.41 -16.13 10.01
C LEU A 187 -1.32 -15.11 10.68
N THR A 188 -0.75 -14.14 11.40
CA THR A 188 -1.50 -13.07 12.05
C THR A 188 -2.16 -12.16 11.01
N TYR A 189 -1.45 -11.81 9.93
CA TYR A 189 -1.98 -11.01 8.83
C TYR A 189 -3.23 -11.67 8.22
N PHE A 190 -3.12 -12.93 7.80
CA PHE A 190 -4.24 -13.65 7.21
C PHE A 190 -5.35 -13.91 8.23
N GLY A 191 -5.03 -14.25 9.47
CA GLY A 191 -6.02 -14.49 10.53
C GLY A 191 -6.88 -13.27 10.80
N ILE A 192 -6.28 -12.08 10.91
CA ILE A 192 -7.02 -10.83 11.11
C ILE A 192 -7.83 -10.47 9.85
N LYS A 193 -7.28 -10.69 8.64
CA LYS A 193 -8.01 -10.43 7.38
C LYS A 193 -9.26 -11.30 7.27
N VAL A 194 -9.16 -12.58 7.58
CA VAL A 194 -10.33 -13.49 7.58
C VAL A 194 -11.37 -13.04 8.61
N LEU A 195 -10.94 -12.66 9.80
CA LEU A 195 -11.83 -12.15 10.84
C LEU A 195 -12.55 -10.87 10.40
N LEU A 196 -11.84 -9.92 9.78
CA LEU A 196 -12.43 -8.69 9.24
C LEU A 196 -13.42 -8.98 8.11
N LEU A 197 -13.12 -9.97 7.25
CA LEU A 197 -14.00 -10.38 6.15
C LEU A 197 -15.29 -10.99 6.69
N ILE A 198 -15.21 -11.86 7.71
CA ILE A 198 -16.39 -12.41 8.40
C ILE A 198 -17.22 -11.30 9.05
N LEU A 199 -16.56 -10.37 9.73
CA LEU A 199 -17.24 -9.25 10.39
C LEU A 199 -17.92 -8.33 9.38
N PHE A 200 -17.28 -8.06 8.24
CA PHE A 200 -17.88 -7.32 7.13
C PHE A 200 -19.08 -8.05 6.53
N GLY A 201 -18.99 -9.39 6.33
CA GLY A 201 -20.09 -10.20 5.86
C GLY A 201 -21.30 -10.21 6.81
N ILE A 202 -21.06 -10.25 8.13
CA ILE A 202 -22.14 -10.14 9.13
C ILE A 202 -22.79 -8.75 9.05
N LEU A 203 -21.98 -7.69 8.98
CA LEU A 203 -22.47 -6.32 8.86
C LEU A 203 -23.29 -6.11 7.59
N SER A 204 -22.84 -6.64 6.46
CA SER A 204 -23.57 -6.53 5.17
C SER A 204 -24.94 -7.23 5.22
N ASN A 205 -25.05 -8.37 5.91
CA ASN A 205 -26.30 -9.09 6.07
C ASN A 205 -27.30 -8.40 7.04
N LEU A 206 -26.82 -7.49 7.89
CA LEU A 206 -27.68 -6.71 8.77
C LEU A 206 -28.26 -5.47 8.08
N LEU A 207 -27.76 -5.14 6.89
CA LEU A 207 -28.25 -4.01 6.12
C LEU A 207 -29.55 -4.41 5.37
N PRO A 208 -30.58 -3.57 5.34
CA PRO A 208 -31.80 -3.85 4.57
C PRO A 208 -31.51 -3.83 3.07
N ASP A 209 -32.23 -4.68 2.31
CA ASP A 209 -32.02 -4.86 0.86
C ASP A 209 -32.29 -3.60 0.00
N ASN A 210 -32.99 -2.60 0.55
CA ASN A 210 -33.42 -1.39 -0.15
C ASN A 210 -32.58 -0.14 0.18
N ILE A 211 -31.27 -0.31 0.43
CA ILE A 211 -30.40 0.84 0.73
C ILE A 211 -29.96 1.53 -0.55
N GLU A 212 -30.03 2.84 -0.59
CA GLU A 212 -29.48 3.66 -1.67
C GLU A 212 -27.97 3.48 -1.81
N GLU A 213 -27.46 3.42 -3.05
CA GLU A 213 -26.03 3.27 -3.37
C GLU A 213 -25.15 4.30 -2.63
N ASN A 214 -25.60 5.53 -2.49
CA ASN A 214 -24.87 6.58 -1.78
C ASN A 214 -24.69 6.27 -0.30
N THR A 215 -25.69 5.64 0.32
CA THR A 215 -25.63 5.24 1.74
C THR A 215 -24.66 4.09 1.95
N ILE A 216 -24.64 3.12 1.03
CA ILE A 216 -23.65 2.03 1.03
C ILE A 216 -22.22 2.58 0.91
N LEU A 217 -21.99 3.50 -0.02
CA LEU A 217 -20.71 4.18 -0.19
C LEU A 217 -20.28 4.89 1.10
N LEU A 218 -21.17 5.64 1.72
CA LEU A 218 -20.88 6.35 2.98
C LEU A 218 -20.53 5.38 4.11
N LEU A 219 -21.25 4.26 4.24
CA LEU A 219 -20.95 3.21 5.22
C LEU A 219 -19.56 2.58 4.96
N LEU A 220 -19.18 2.34 3.71
CA LEU A 220 -17.86 1.85 3.35
C LEU A 220 -16.75 2.85 3.72
N TYR A 221 -16.97 4.16 3.51
CA TYR A 221 -16.04 5.19 3.96
C TYR A 221 -15.86 5.18 5.48
N LEU A 222 -16.96 5.18 6.22
CA LEU A 222 -16.94 5.16 7.69
C LEU A 222 -16.22 3.91 8.21
N TYR A 223 -16.51 2.75 7.65
CA TYR A 223 -15.85 1.49 8.00
C TYR A 223 -14.32 1.56 7.80
N ASN A 224 -13.85 2.03 6.63
CA ASN A 224 -12.42 2.14 6.35
C ASN A 224 -11.73 3.18 7.24
N ILE A 225 -12.35 4.33 7.51
CA ILE A 225 -11.81 5.35 8.42
C ILE A 225 -11.69 4.80 9.84
N LEU A 226 -12.72 4.10 10.32
CA LEU A 226 -12.72 3.50 11.65
C LEU A 226 -11.60 2.47 11.79
N LEU A 227 -11.44 1.58 10.81
CA LEU A 227 -10.37 0.60 10.82
C LEU A 227 -8.98 1.25 10.74
N LEU A 228 -8.80 2.28 9.91
CA LEU A 228 -7.55 3.01 9.80
C LEU A 228 -7.17 3.65 11.14
N CYS A 229 -8.11 4.33 11.79
CA CYS A 229 -7.89 4.92 13.11
C CYS A 229 -7.55 3.87 14.17
N LEU A 230 -8.27 2.74 14.17
CA LEU A 230 -8.06 1.64 15.12
C LEU A 230 -6.67 1.02 14.93
N PHE A 231 -6.28 0.71 13.71
CA PHE A 231 -4.98 0.12 13.41
C PHE A 231 -3.83 1.08 13.74
N TYR A 232 -4.00 2.37 13.40
CA TYR A 232 -3.02 3.40 13.75
C TYR A 232 -2.88 3.54 15.27
N PHE A 233 -3.98 3.59 15.99
CA PHE A 233 -3.96 3.71 17.46
C PHE A 233 -3.27 2.51 18.12
N ILE A 234 -3.58 1.29 17.69
CA ILE A 234 -2.94 0.07 18.22
C ILE A 234 -1.44 0.10 17.91
N CYS A 235 -1.05 0.41 16.67
CA CYS A 235 0.34 0.50 16.24
C CYS A 235 1.11 1.54 17.09
N HIS A 236 0.58 2.76 17.20
CA HIS A 236 1.17 3.84 17.97
C HIS A 236 1.32 3.47 19.45
N ARG A 237 0.30 2.88 20.05
CA ARG A 237 0.33 2.46 21.45
C ARG A 237 1.40 1.42 21.71
N ILE A 238 1.52 0.40 20.86
CA ILE A 238 2.53 -0.65 20.99
C ILE A 238 3.95 -0.06 20.90
N ILE A 239 4.19 0.82 19.92
CA ILE A 239 5.50 1.45 19.74
C ILE A 239 5.84 2.32 20.95
N LYS A 240 4.91 3.16 21.41
CA LYS A 240 5.11 4.05 22.55
C LYS A 240 5.45 3.28 23.83
N TYR A 241 4.74 2.20 24.12
CA TYR A 241 5.01 1.38 25.31
C TYR A 241 6.35 0.64 25.23
N LYS A 242 6.84 0.32 24.04
CA LYS A 242 8.08 -0.42 23.86
C LYS A 242 9.31 0.47 23.84
N LEU A 243 9.15 1.73 23.46
CA LEU A 243 10.20 2.73 23.41
C LEU A 243 10.33 3.52 24.73
N ALA A 244 9.38 3.35 25.64
CA ALA A 244 9.44 3.93 27.00
C ALA A 244 10.33 3.10 27.96
N LEU A 245 10.98 2.06 27.46
CA LEU A 245 12.03 1.27 28.12
C LEU A 245 13.41 1.71 27.65
#